data_fcae53c10ac1062be682bad586de3ecf
#
_entry.id   fcae53c10ac1062be682bad586de3ecf
#
_cell.length_a   1.000
_cell.length_b   1.000
_cell.length_c   1.000
_cell.angle_alpha   90.00
_cell.angle_beta   90.00
_cell.angle_gamma   90.00
#
_symmetry.space_group_name_H-M   'P 1'
#
loop_
_entity.id
_entity.type
_entity.pdbx_description
1 polymer ?
#
loop_
_entity_poly.entity_id
_entity_poly.type
_entity_poly.pdbx_seq_one_letter_code
_entity_poly.pdbx_strand_id
1 'polypeptide(L)'
;MAKQFKDFSFCGKKFSGLSTKYISVDFDNNSDINLAMERDMTVGETNRYKTEANYFYDSWTGVLEFDLHIMKDHCTYNSQESLEITKAEIREITRWLTSTHFPEWIRFEYDDDNEVKRYCGWFSNIETFTAYGTVYGLKLHFKCTTPFGYTDEKSYSVTSSKSYKSLLVTNDSDELNCYCYPQLTISPKNTNEIFICNQSDMKVLKQGTLFSSNSYFDALLDAVEDYAKSNGYTVEYTGTGAQNIVALCDSTAVQFYLVDAYGNDVKCTAYYKNDSAKQYQIIQGGFMYLSLNANLDVTIDTRKMLITDSIDRMVTYDKLGIKDVDQMYWLRFINGNNTLLLYGDYDLTIKFSESRKVGE
;
A
#
# COMPACT_ATOMS: atom_id res chain seq x y z
N MET A 1 4.94 -29.98 4.01
CA MET A 1 5.55 -30.16 2.67
C MET A 1 5.54 -28.82 1.99
N ALA A 2 6.69 -28.24 1.68
CA ALA A 2 6.72 -27.06 0.83
C ALA A 2 6.12 -27.43 -0.53
N LYS A 3 5.07 -26.73 -0.91
CA LYS A 3 4.38 -27.00 -2.18
C LYS A 3 5.25 -26.50 -3.32
N GLN A 4 5.59 -27.40 -4.23
CA GLN A 4 6.35 -27.07 -5.41
C GLN A 4 5.53 -26.12 -6.29
N PHE A 5 6.07 -24.97 -6.62
CA PHE A 5 5.41 -24.03 -7.55
C PHE A 5 5.54 -24.53 -9.00
N LYS A 6 4.54 -24.25 -9.81
CA LYS A 6 4.52 -24.59 -11.23
C LYS A 6 5.24 -23.53 -12.08
N ASP A 7 5.04 -22.29 -11.74
CA ASP A 7 5.60 -21.12 -12.42
C ASP A 7 5.69 -19.95 -11.44
N PHE A 8 6.49 -18.95 -11.77
CA PHE A 8 6.49 -17.68 -11.07
C PHE A 8 6.66 -16.50 -12.03
N SER A 9 6.20 -15.33 -11.60
CA SER A 9 6.44 -14.08 -12.31
C SER A 9 7.14 -13.07 -11.41
N PHE A 10 8.06 -12.30 -12.00
CA PHE A 10 8.80 -11.25 -11.35
C PHE A 10 9.10 -10.12 -12.33
N CYS A 11 8.93 -8.85 -11.95
CA CYS A 11 9.14 -7.68 -12.81
C CYS A 11 8.45 -7.81 -14.18
N GLY A 12 7.19 -8.25 -14.19
CA GLY A 12 6.38 -8.36 -15.43
C GLY A 12 6.75 -9.50 -16.36
N LYS A 13 7.77 -10.32 -16.03
CA LYS A 13 8.20 -11.47 -16.84
C LYS A 13 7.91 -12.78 -16.11
N LYS A 14 7.39 -13.78 -16.82
CA LYS A 14 7.17 -15.13 -16.30
C LYS A 14 8.42 -15.99 -16.46
N PHE A 15 8.66 -16.88 -15.51
CA PHE A 15 9.72 -17.88 -15.56
C PHE A 15 9.56 -18.81 -16.77
N SER A 16 8.33 -19.30 -17.02
CA SER A 16 8.01 -20.07 -18.23
C SER A 16 8.16 -19.31 -19.54
N GLY A 17 8.29 -17.99 -19.51
CA GLY A 17 8.51 -17.13 -20.68
C GLY A 17 9.99 -16.90 -21.04
N LEU A 18 10.92 -17.53 -20.34
CA LEU A 18 12.35 -17.49 -20.69
C LEU A 18 12.61 -18.23 -22.00
N SER A 19 13.69 -17.85 -22.69
CA SER A 19 14.09 -18.46 -23.96
C SER A 19 14.42 -19.95 -23.82
N THR A 20 15.00 -20.31 -22.69
CA THR A 20 15.29 -21.71 -22.29
C THR A 20 14.22 -22.18 -21.31
N LYS A 21 13.77 -23.42 -21.49
CA LYS A 21 12.77 -24.02 -20.62
C LYS A 21 13.41 -24.58 -19.37
N TYR A 22 12.99 -24.07 -18.22
CA TYR A 22 13.44 -24.51 -16.90
C TYR A 22 12.30 -25.13 -16.11
N ILE A 23 12.67 -25.95 -15.13
CA ILE A 23 11.76 -26.50 -14.13
C ILE A 23 12.27 -26.17 -12.73
N SER A 24 11.34 -26.09 -11.79
CA SER A 24 11.67 -26.06 -10.37
C SER A 24 12.07 -27.44 -9.90
N VAL A 25 13.11 -27.53 -9.09
CA VAL A 25 13.61 -28.76 -8.51
C VAL A 25 13.92 -28.54 -7.05
N ASP A 26 13.90 -29.63 -6.30
CA ASP A 26 14.34 -29.66 -4.92
C ASP A 26 15.66 -30.45 -4.87
N PHE A 27 16.75 -29.76 -4.58
CA PHE A 27 18.08 -30.38 -4.47
C PHE A 27 18.38 -30.93 -3.08
N ASP A 28 17.72 -30.35 -2.07
CA ASP A 28 17.82 -30.76 -0.69
C ASP A 28 16.43 -31.20 -0.23
N ASN A 29 16.30 -32.35 0.42
CA ASN A 29 15.03 -32.84 0.99
C ASN A 29 14.41 -31.89 2.04
N ASN A 30 15.03 -30.75 2.26
CA ASN A 30 14.58 -29.63 3.07
C ASN A 30 14.39 -28.44 2.15
N SER A 31 13.22 -28.30 1.57
CA SER A 31 12.77 -27.03 1.01
C SER A 31 12.48 -26.10 2.19
N ASP A 32 13.55 -25.55 2.73
CA ASP A 32 13.47 -24.62 3.85
C ASP A 32 13.01 -23.26 3.35
N ILE A 33 11.71 -23.12 3.17
CA ILE A 33 11.10 -21.82 3.40
C ILE A 33 11.28 -21.59 4.90
N ASN A 34 12.15 -20.68 5.27
CA ASN A 34 12.30 -20.33 6.68
C ASN A 34 11.04 -19.55 7.10
N LEU A 35 10.06 -20.31 7.57
CA LEU A 35 8.76 -19.82 8.03
C LEU A 35 8.84 -19.17 9.42
N ALA A 36 10.03 -19.07 9.99
CA ALA A 36 10.24 -18.56 11.34
C ALA A 36 9.91 -17.05 11.38
N MET A 37 8.66 -16.80 11.71
CA MET A 37 8.23 -15.46 12.15
C MET A 37 8.76 -15.27 13.58
N GLU A 38 9.93 -14.70 13.70
CA GLU A 38 10.48 -14.34 15.00
C GLU A 38 9.79 -13.07 15.50
N ARG A 39 9.26 -13.16 16.71
CA ARG A 39 8.62 -12.05 17.41
C ARG A 39 9.47 -11.67 18.60
N ASP A 40 9.96 -10.46 18.61
CA ASP A 40 10.74 -9.93 19.72
C ASP A 40 9.82 -9.10 20.63
N MET A 41 9.87 -9.39 21.92
CA MET A 41 9.05 -8.72 22.93
C MET A 41 9.92 -8.14 24.01
N THR A 42 9.85 -6.82 24.21
CA THR A 42 10.46 -6.18 25.36
C THR A 42 9.57 -6.35 26.57
N VAL A 43 10.02 -7.14 27.52
CA VAL A 43 9.31 -7.46 28.76
C VAL A 43 9.91 -6.66 29.90
N GLY A 44 9.10 -5.91 30.62
CA GLY A 44 9.50 -5.21 31.83
C GLY A 44 9.52 -6.14 33.06
N GLU A 45 10.07 -5.64 34.14
CA GLU A 45 10.11 -6.36 35.41
C GLU A 45 8.70 -6.72 35.89
N THR A 46 8.57 -7.95 36.40
CA THR A 46 7.34 -8.39 37.07
C THR A 46 7.15 -7.66 38.38
N ASN A 47 6.03 -6.98 38.51
CA ASN A 47 5.68 -6.35 39.78
C ASN A 47 5.18 -7.41 40.75
N ARG A 48 5.57 -7.26 42.05
CA ARG A 48 5.13 -8.14 43.16
C ARG A 48 3.61 -8.38 43.22
N TYR A 49 2.81 -7.50 42.67
CA TYR A 49 1.35 -7.56 42.69
C TYR A 49 0.72 -8.03 41.35
N LYS A 50 1.51 -8.36 40.38
CA LYS A 50 1.04 -8.88 39.08
C LYS A 50 1.70 -10.23 38.79
N THR A 51 0.90 -11.18 38.34
CA THR A 51 1.37 -12.52 37.89
C THR A 51 1.97 -12.46 36.50
N GLU A 52 1.68 -11.41 35.74
CA GLU A 52 2.13 -11.23 34.36
C GLU A 52 3.16 -10.10 34.25
N ALA A 53 4.13 -10.28 33.36
CA ALA A 53 5.09 -9.24 33.04
C ALA A 53 4.42 -8.07 32.30
N ASN A 54 4.95 -6.86 32.47
CA ASN A 54 4.51 -5.73 31.67
C ASN A 54 5.19 -5.80 30.30
N TYR A 55 4.40 -5.85 29.24
CA TYR A 55 4.88 -5.78 27.86
C TYR A 55 4.93 -4.31 27.44
N PHE A 56 6.09 -3.86 26.98
CA PHE A 56 6.28 -2.48 26.54
C PHE A 56 6.36 -2.34 25.01
N TYR A 57 6.84 -3.38 24.35
CA TYR A 57 7.13 -3.32 22.92
C TYR A 57 7.08 -4.72 22.30
N ASP A 58 6.58 -4.77 21.08
CA ASP A 58 6.44 -5.98 20.30
C ASP A 58 6.81 -5.67 18.84
N SER A 59 7.73 -6.43 18.27
CA SER A 59 8.14 -6.27 16.88
C SER A 59 8.47 -7.60 16.23
N TRP A 60 8.25 -7.66 14.92
CA TRP A 60 8.72 -8.75 14.09
C TRP A 60 10.20 -8.51 13.76
N THR A 61 11.09 -9.43 14.14
CA THR A 61 12.53 -9.31 13.95
C THR A 61 13.05 -10.02 12.71
N GLY A 62 12.29 -10.97 12.18
CA GLY A 62 12.63 -11.73 10.99
C GLY A 62 11.89 -11.25 9.75
N VAL A 63 12.49 -11.46 8.58
CA VAL A 63 11.83 -11.40 7.27
C VAL A 63 11.81 -12.80 6.67
N LEU A 64 10.82 -13.09 5.83
CA LEU A 64 10.81 -14.35 5.10
C LEU A 64 11.95 -14.36 4.09
N GLU A 65 12.66 -15.48 4.05
CA GLU A 65 13.68 -15.78 3.05
C GLU A 65 13.45 -17.19 2.54
N PHE A 66 13.64 -17.40 1.24
CA PHE A 66 13.51 -18.74 0.65
C PHE A 66 14.37 -18.87 -0.59
N ASP A 67 14.70 -20.12 -0.90
CA ASP A 67 15.50 -20.49 -2.04
C ASP A 67 14.63 -21.14 -3.12
N LEU A 68 14.83 -20.73 -4.35
CA LEU A 68 14.24 -21.36 -5.52
C LEU A 68 15.34 -22.08 -6.30
N HIS A 69 15.18 -23.38 -6.46
CA HIS A 69 16.12 -24.19 -7.24
C HIS A 69 15.55 -24.43 -8.63
N ILE A 70 16.33 -24.13 -9.64
CA ILE A 70 15.93 -24.31 -11.04
C ILE A 70 16.98 -25.10 -11.81
N MET A 71 16.52 -25.91 -12.76
CA MET A 71 17.36 -26.59 -13.74
C MET A 71 16.66 -26.61 -15.10
N LYS A 72 17.38 -26.94 -16.17
CA LYS A 72 16.75 -27.13 -17.48
C LYS A 72 15.80 -28.32 -17.44
N ASP A 73 14.67 -28.19 -18.15
CA ASP A 73 13.67 -29.25 -18.27
C ASP A 73 14.25 -30.49 -18.97
N HIS A 74 14.49 -31.55 -18.24
CA HIS A 74 15.03 -32.79 -18.74
C HIS A 74 14.12 -33.52 -19.76
N CYS A 75 12.84 -33.18 -19.82
CA CYS A 75 11.93 -33.67 -20.84
C CYS A 75 12.16 -33.00 -22.20
N THR A 76 12.62 -31.74 -22.16
CA THR A 76 12.92 -30.97 -23.36
C THR A 76 14.39 -31.12 -23.78
N TYR A 77 15.30 -31.20 -22.80
CA TYR A 77 16.74 -31.29 -22.99
C TYR A 77 17.22 -32.67 -22.47
N ASN A 78 17.56 -33.59 -23.36
CA ASN A 78 17.78 -35.00 -23.02
C ASN A 78 19.24 -35.47 -23.13
N SER A 79 20.18 -34.59 -23.50
CA SER A 79 21.61 -34.89 -23.49
C SER A 79 22.32 -34.09 -22.39
N GLN A 80 23.44 -34.64 -21.91
CA GLN A 80 24.24 -33.99 -20.86
C GLN A 80 24.68 -32.58 -21.27
N GLU A 81 25.09 -32.38 -22.53
CA GLU A 81 25.50 -31.10 -23.07
C GLU A 81 24.31 -30.11 -23.15
N SER A 82 23.12 -30.60 -23.51
CA SER A 82 21.92 -29.73 -23.60
C SER A 82 21.38 -29.31 -22.24
N LEU A 83 21.64 -30.06 -21.18
CA LEU A 83 21.27 -29.75 -19.80
C LEU A 83 22.21 -28.72 -19.17
N GLU A 84 23.38 -28.49 -19.71
CA GLU A 84 24.31 -27.48 -19.22
C GLU A 84 23.70 -26.09 -19.33
N ILE A 85 23.78 -25.31 -18.25
CA ILE A 85 23.39 -23.90 -18.25
C ILE A 85 24.59 -23.07 -18.67
N THR A 86 24.46 -22.41 -19.81
CA THR A 86 25.52 -21.60 -20.40
C THR A 86 25.71 -20.27 -19.66
N LYS A 87 26.88 -19.66 -19.80
CA LYS A 87 27.13 -18.31 -19.23
C LYS A 87 26.16 -17.25 -19.76
N ALA A 88 25.68 -17.41 -21.01
CA ALA A 88 24.71 -16.48 -21.60
C ALA A 88 23.35 -16.59 -20.92
N GLU A 89 22.89 -17.82 -20.65
CA GLU A 89 21.64 -18.08 -19.93
C GLU A 89 21.70 -17.61 -18.47
N ILE A 90 22.80 -17.87 -17.76
CA ILE A 90 23.01 -17.33 -16.40
C ILE A 90 22.93 -15.80 -16.43
N ARG A 91 23.56 -15.16 -17.40
CA ARG A 91 23.51 -13.70 -17.55
C ARG A 91 22.10 -13.19 -17.85
N GLU A 92 21.31 -13.90 -18.67
CA GLU A 92 19.92 -13.54 -18.95
C GLU A 92 19.08 -13.56 -17.66
N ILE A 93 19.18 -14.65 -16.90
CA ILE A 93 18.47 -14.81 -15.62
C ILE A 93 18.91 -13.74 -14.63
N THR A 94 20.21 -13.55 -14.46
CA THR A 94 20.74 -12.54 -13.53
C THR A 94 20.25 -11.14 -13.87
N ARG A 95 20.33 -10.75 -15.16
CA ARG A 95 19.83 -9.43 -15.60
C ARG A 95 18.34 -9.24 -15.34
N TRP A 96 17.54 -10.28 -15.51
CA TRP A 96 16.12 -10.22 -15.22
C TRP A 96 15.87 -10.06 -13.73
N LEU A 97 16.43 -10.94 -12.90
CA LEU A 97 16.14 -10.98 -11.46
C LEU A 97 16.75 -9.82 -10.66
N THR A 98 17.82 -9.19 -11.19
CA THR A 98 18.47 -8.03 -10.56
C THR A 98 18.19 -6.70 -11.28
N SER A 99 17.15 -6.64 -12.12
CA SER A 99 16.82 -5.44 -12.90
C SER A 99 16.22 -4.31 -12.07
N THR A 100 15.68 -4.61 -10.91
CA THR A 100 14.99 -3.64 -10.06
C THR A 100 15.90 -3.02 -9.01
N HIS A 101 15.66 -1.75 -8.69
CA HIS A 101 16.30 -1.03 -7.58
C HIS A 101 15.44 -0.98 -6.32
N PHE A 102 14.18 -1.42 -6.41
CA PHE A 102 13.21 -1.46 -5.33
C PHE A 102 12.72 -2.88 -5.11
N PRO A 103 12.23 -3.21 -3.90
CA PRO A 103 11.54 -4.47 -3.68
C PRO A 103 10.34 -4.60 -4.61
N GLU A 104 10.23 -5.76 -5.27
CA GLU A 104 9.16 -6.05 -6.23
C GLU A 104 8.39 -7.31 -5.83
N TRP A 105 7.23 -7.47 -6.45
CA TRP A 105 6.40 -8.62 -6.22
C TRP A 105 6.87 -9.83 -7.02
N ILE A 106 7.17 -10.94 -6.33
CA ILE A 106 7.18 -12.28 -6.93
C ILE A 106 5.80 -12.89 -6.73
N ARG A 107 5.23 -13.48 -7.78
CA ARG A 107 3.96 -14.19 -7.74
C ARG A 107 4.17 -15.62 -8.20
N PHE A 108 3.74 -16.56 -7.38
CA PHE A 108 3.78 -17.99 -7.67
C PHE A 108 2.46 -18.49 -8.24
N GLU A 109 2.55 -19.45 -9.15
CA GLU A 109 1.44 -20.26 -9.64
C GLU A 109 1.60 -21.67 -9.05
N TYR A 110 0.59 -22.13 -8.32
CA TYR A 110 0.52 -23.46 -7.73
C TYR A 110 -0.56 -24.28 -8.42
N ASP A 111 -0.47 -25.64 -8.31
CA ASP A 111 -1.51 -26.54 -8.87
C ASP A 111 -2.76 -26.61 -7.99
N ASP A 112 -2.72 -26.06 -6.79
CA ASP A 112 -3.81 -26.05 -5.82
C ASP A 112 -4.19 -24.62 -5.38
N ASP A 113 -5.29 -24.52 -4.64
CA ASP A 113 -5.85 -23.27 -4.12
C ASP A 113 -5.05 -22.79 -2.89
N ASN A 114 -3.80 -22.37 -3.09
CA ASN A 114 -3.03 -21.71 -2.06
C ASN A 114 -3.43 -20.23 -1.98
N GLU A 115 -3.83 -19.78 -0.79
CA GLU A 115 -4.16 -18.36 -0.58
C GLU A 115 -2.95 -17.43 -0.70
N VAL A 116 -1.78 -17.91 -0.28
CA VAL A 116 -0.53 -17.15 -0.34
C VAL A 116 0.12 -17.39 -1.69
N LYS A 117 0.09 -16.36 -2.53
CA LYS A 117 0.62 -16.44 -3.89
C LYS A 117 1.69 -15.40 -4.18
N ARG A 118 1.83 -14.37 -3.36
CA ARG A 118 2.71 -13.24 -3.62
C ARG A 118 3.62 -12.96 -2.43
N TYR A 119 4.85 -12.56 -2.74
CA TYR A 119 5.82 -12.08 -1.76
C TYR A 119 6.48 -10.81 -2.32
N CYS A 120 6.80 -9.86 -1.45
CA CYS A 120 7.49 -8.64 -1.86
C CYS A 120 8.92 -8.65 -1.37
N GLY A 121 9.87 -8.49 -2.28
CA GLY A 121 11.29 -8.56 -1.94
C GLY A 121 12.18 -8.42 -3.17
N TRP A 122 13.35 -9.01 -3.09
CA TRP A 122 14.34 -9.03 -4.18
C TRP A 122 15.17 -10.31 -4.14
N PHE A 123 15.74 -10.67 -5.29
CA PHE A 123 16.73 -11.73 -5.35
C PHE A 123 18.07 -11.19 -4.85
N SER A 124 18.54 -11.69 -3.71
CA SER A 124 19.74 -11.23 -3.02
C SER A 124 20.99 -11.97 -3.44
N ASN A 125 20.85 -13.22 -3.89
CA ASN A 125 21.96 -14.06 -4.35
C ASN A 125 21.52 -15.04 -5.42
N ILE A 126 22.45 -15.40 -6.32
CA ILE A 126 22.27 -16.45 -7.34
C ILE A 126 23.52 -17.32 -7.31
N GLU A 127 23.35 -18.57 -6.89
CA GLU A 127 24.41 -19.55 -6.79
C GLU A 127 24.28 -20.59 -7.91
N THR A 128 25.40 -21.14 -8.33
CA THR A 128 25.43 -22.21 -9.35
C THR A 128 25.58 -23.57 -8.73
N PHE A 129 24.72 -24.50 -9.13
CA PHE A 129 24.92 -25.92 -8.83
C PHE A 129 25.79 -26.56 -9.93
N THR A 130 26.98 -27.03 -9.53
CA THR A 130 27.97 -27.56 -10.47
C THR A 130 28.24 -29.05 -10.20
N ALA A 131 28.31 -29.82 -11.28
CA ALA A 131 28.80 -31.19 -11.24
C ALA A 131 29.90 -31.36 -12.30
N TYR A 132 31.03 -31.93 -11.92
CA TYR A 132 32.21 -32.13 -12.79
C TYR A 132 32.67 -30.84 -13.49
N GLY A 133 32.53 -29.68 -12.85
CA GLY A 133 32.91 -28.38 -13.41
C GLY A 133 31.89 -27.74 -14.38
N THR A 134 30.76 -28.39 -14.60
CA THR A 134 29.67 -27.92 -15.45
C THR A 134 28.48 -27.47 -14.61
N VAL A 135 27.81 -26.38 -15.01
CA VAL A 135 26.65 -25.84 -14.32
C VAL A 135 25.37 -26.51 -14.82
N TYR A 136 24.63 -27.16 -13.94
CA TYR A 136 23.36 -27.82 -14.27
C TYR A 136 22.14 -27.19 -13.60
N GLY A 137 22.33 -26.38 -12.57
CA GLY A 137 21.24 -25.74 -11.88
C GLY A 137 21.65 -24.41 -11.27
N LEU A 138 20.64 -23.64 -10.86
CA LEU A 138 20.81 -22.38 -10.13
C LEU A 138 19.98 -22.42 -8.86
N LYS A 139 20.54 -21.88 -7.79
CA LYS A 139 19.87 -21.57 -6.54
C LYS A 139 19.66 -20.06 -6.48
N LEU A 140 18.41 -19.64 -6.42
CA LEU A 140 17.99 -18.26 -6.43
C LEU A 140 17.50 -17.90 -5.03
N HIS A 141 18.24 -17.09 -4.30
CA HIS A 141 17.87 -16.69 -2.95
C HIS A 141 17.01 -15.43 -2.99
N PHE A 142 15.76 -15.55 -2.51
CA PHE A 142 14.81 -14.44 -2.43
C PHE A 142 14.65 -14.00 -0.97
N LYS A 143 14.82 -12.70 -0.75
CA LYS A 143 14.66 -12.07 0.56
C LYS A 143 13.45 -11.15 0.53
N CYS A 144 12.48 -11.40 1.40
CA CYS A 144 11.28 -10.58 1.53
C CYS A 144 11.54 -9.31 2.33
N THR A 145 10.64 -8.35 2.22
CA THR A 145 10.64 -7.12 3.03
C THR A 145 9.85 -7.26 4.31
N THR A 146 9.05 -8.32 4.42
CA THR A 146 8.12 -8.54 5.54
C THR A 146 8.09 -10.03 5.91
N PRO A 147 7.65 -10.37 7.12
CA PRO A 147 7.44 -11.76 7.53
C PRO A 147 6.14 -12.36 6.98
N PHE A 148 5.44 -11.68 6.08
CA PHE A 148 4.15 -12.11 5.56
C PHE A 148 4.24 -12.53 4.10
N GLY A 149 3.41 -13.52 3.74
CA GLY A 149 2.99 -13.73 2.36
C GLY A 149 1.74 -12.91 2.06
N TYR A 150 1.30 -12.91 0.81
CA TYR A 150 0.16 -12.10 0.37
C TYR A 150 -0.76 -12.87 -0.56
N THR A 151 -2.04 -12.54 -0.53
CA THR A 151 -3.04 -13.04 -1.48
C THR A 151 -2.78 -12.49 -2.88
N ASP A 152 -3.48 -13.04 -3.87
CA ASP A 152 -3.64 -12.37 -5.16
C ASP A 152 -4.24 -10.98 -4.97
N GLU A 153 -4.01 -10.10 -5.93
CA GLU A 153 -4.45 -8.72 -5.90
C GLU A 153 -5.98 -8.61 -6.00
N LYS A 154 -6.59 -8.00 -5.00
CA LYS A 154 -7.99 -7.57 -5.05
C LYS A 154 -8.08 -6.26 -5.82
N SER A 155 -9.15 -6.08 -6.60
CA SER A 155 -9.40 -4.86 -7.38
C SER A 155 -10.83 -4.36 -7.16
N TYR A 156 -10.94 -3.08 -6.86
CA TYR A 156 -12.21 -2.35 -6.74
C TYR A 156 -12.20 -1.21 -7.74
N SER A 157 -13.26 -1.10 -8.55
CA SER A 157 -13.41 -0.01 -9.52
C SER A 157 -14.70 0.74 -9.28
N VAL A 158 -14.66 2.06 -9.30
CA VAL A 158 -15.81 2.93 -9.05
C VAL A 158 -15.69 4.21 -9.86
N THR A 159 -16.82 4.67 -10.40
CA THR A 159 -16.95 6.03 -10.95
C THR A 159 -17.53 6.93 -9.87
N SER A 160 -16.81 7.98 -9.54
CA SER A 160 -17.26 9.07 -8.67
C SER A 160 -17.86 10.19 -9.48
N SER A 161 -18.60 11.07 -8.81
CA SER A 161 -19.25 12.24 -9.40
C SER A 161 -19.20 13.42 -8.42
N LYS A 162 -19.69 14.58 -8.82
CA LYS A 162 -19.84 15.77 -7.95
C LYS A 162 -20.94 15.58 -6.87
N SER A 163 -21.15 14.38 -6.42
CA SER A 163 -21.98 14.04 -5.25
C SER A 163 -21.24 12.99 -4.44
N TYR A 164 -21.34 13.06 -3.10
CA TYR A 164 -20.68 12.11 -2.23
C TYR A 164 -21.14 10.68 -2.49
N LYS A 165 -20.19 9.79 -2.72
CA LYS A 165 -20.40 8.37 -2.94
C LYS A 165 -19.59 7.55 -1.95
N SER A 166 -20.21 6.54 -1.36
CA SER A 166 -19.52 5.61 -0.46
C SER A 166 -19.11 4.35 -1.20
N LEU A 167 -17.89 3.88 -0.93
CA LEU A 167 -17.37 2.59 -1.37
C LEU A 167 -16.89 1.81 -0.15
N LEU A 168 -17.39 0.58 0.01
CA LEU A 168 -16.91 -0.34 1.04
C LEU A 168 -15.77 -1.20 0.48
N VAL A 169 -14.64 -1.18 1.18
CA VAL A 169 -13.45 -2.00 0.87
C VAL A 169 -13.14 -2.84 2.09
N THR A 170 -13.05 -4.15 1.94
CA THR A 170 -12.74 -5.07 3.04
C THR A 170 -11.29 -5.52 2.95
N ASN A 171 -10.56 -5.38 4.04
CA ASN A 171 -9.18 -5.85 4.24
C ASN A 171 -9.19 -6.96 5.29
N ASP A 172 -9.08 -8.21 4.85
CA ASP A 172 -9.09 -9.41 5.70
C ASP A 172 -7.66 -9.91 6.01
N SER A 173 -6.69 -9.00 6.11
CA SER A 173 -5.31 -9.34 6.50
C SER A 173 -5.25 -10.03 7.86
N ASP A 174 -4.39 -11.02 8.02
CA ASP A 174 -4.23 -11.78 9.27
C ASP A 174 -3.59 -10.95 10.39
N GLU A 175 -2.85 -9.90 10.04
CA GLU A 175 -2.24 -9.02 11.02
C GLU A 175 -3.14 -7.81 11.28
N LEU A 176 -3.79 -7.82 12.45
CA LEU A 176 -4.81 -6.84 12.82
C LEU A 176 -4.26 -5.42 13.04
N ASN A 177 -2.99 -5.30 13.40
CA ASN A 177 -2.36 -4.02 13.74
C ASN A 177 -1.56 -3.40 12.58
N CYS A 178 -1.54 -4.06 11.43
CA CYS A 178 -0.84 -3.56 10.24
C CYS A 178 -1.81 -2.91 9.26
N TYR A 179 -1.38 -1.79 8.70
CA TYR A 179 -2.08 -1.16 7.60
C TYR A 179 -1.81 -1.87 6.28
N CYS A 180 -2.84 -1.97 5.46
CA CYS A 180 -2.68 -2.34 4.06
C CYS A 180 -2.61 -1.09 3.19
N TYR A 181 -1.59 -0.99 2.35
CA TYR A 181 -1.32 0.16 1.49
C TYR A 181 -1.69 -0.16 0.04
N PRO A 182 -2.80 0.41 -0.49
CA PRO A 182 -3.25 0.14 -1.85
C PRO A 182 -2.48 0.92 -2.91
N GLN A 183 -2.60 0.46 -4.15
CA GLN A 183 -2.32 1.24 -5.34
C GLN A 183 -3.63 1.82 -5.87
N LEU A 184 -3.64 3.12 -6.17
CA LEU A 184 -4.78 3.84 -6.72
C LEU A 184 -4.48 4.25 -8.14
N THR A 185 -5.37 3.97 -9.08
CA THR A 185 -5.34 4.57 -10.41
C THR A 185 -6.54 5.50 -10.53
N ILE A 186 -6.29 6.77 -10.82
CA ILE A 186 -7.27 7.84 -10.88
C ILE A 186 -7.26 8.43 -12.29
N SER A 187 -8.41 8.42 -12.94
CA SER A 187 -8.65 9.03 -14.26
C SER A 187 -9.68 10.16 -14.15
N PRO A 188 -9.22 11.43 -14.04
CA PRO A 188 -10.09 12.58 -13.94
C PRO A 188 -10.89 12.81 -15.24
N LYS A 189 -12.19 13.17 -15.13
CA LYS A 189 -13.07 13.43 -16.28
C LYS A 189 -13.24 14.92 -16.53
N ASN A 190 -14.09 15.56 -15.74
CA ASN A 190 -14.50 16.95 -15.97
C ASN A 190 -14.14 17.90 -14.84
N THR A 191 -13.60 17.41 -13.72
CA THR A 191 -13.22 18.24 -12.59
C THR A 191 -11.76 18.05 -12.23
N ASN A 192 -11.16 19.12 -11.70
CA ASN A 192 -9.80 19.07 -11.18
C ASN A 192 -9.77 18.58 -9.72
N GLU A 193 -10.94 18.50 -9.07
CA GLU A 193 -11.04 18.24 -7.64
C GLU A 193 -11.37 16.79 -7.37
N ILE A 194 -10.51 16.12 -6.66
CA ILE A 194 -10.60 14.72 -6.27
C ILE A 194 -10.47 14.62 -4.76
N PHE A 195 -11.51 14.08 -4.15
CA PHE A 195 -11.59 13.86 -2.73
C PHE A 195 -11.78 12.37 -2.43
N ILE A 196 -10.94 11.83 -1.58
CA ILE A 196 -11.03 10.46 -1.08
C ILE A 196 -10.81 10.50 0.43
N CYS A 197 -11.79 10.06 1.21
CA CYS A 197 -11.69 9.98 2.66
C CYS A 197 -11.92 8.54 3.13
N ASN A 198 -10.97 7.96 3.84
CA ASN A 198 -11.19 6.70 4.56
C ASN A 198 -11.81 7.02 5.92
N GLN A 199 -13.12 6.87 6.02
CA GLN A 199 -13.87 7.12 7.24
C GLN A 199 -13.52 6.16 8.38
N SER A 200 -12.89 5.03 8.07
CA SER A 200 -12.47 4.04 9.07
C SER A 200 -11.08 4.33 9.66
N ASP A 201 -10.24 5.14 8.97
CA ASP A 201 -8.91 5.56 9.45
C ASP A 201 -8.87 7.08 9.73
N MET A 202 -9.92 7.64 10.27
CA MET A 202 -9.98 9.04 10.69
C MET A 202 -10.43 9.17 12.14
N LYS A 203 -9.98 10.22 12.79
CA LYS A 203 -10.49 10.62 14.11
C LYS A 203 -11.50 11.74 13.93
N VAL A 204 -12.76 11.48 14.30
CA VAL A 204 -13.79 12.52 14.35
C VAL A 204 -13.58 13.36 15.60
N LEU A 205 -13.29 14.64 15.41
CA LEU A 205 -13.07 15.60 16.50
C LEU A 205 -14.39 16.25 16.91
N LYS A 206 -15.21 16.63 15.94
CA LYS A 206 -16.55 17.18 16.16
C LYS A 206 -17.47 16.80 14.99
N GLN A 207 -18.73 16.65 15.26
CA GLN A 207 -19.79 16.54 14.27
C GLN A 207 -21.03 17.30 14.72
N GLY A 208 -21.82 17.76 13.77
CA GLY A 208 -23.04 18.51 14.06
C GLY A 208 -23.87 18.75 12.82
N THR A 209 -24.96 19.49 13.03
CA THR A 209 -25.85 19.95 11.96
C THR A 209 -25.88 21.46 12.01
N LEU A 210 -25.68 22.12 10.86
CA LEU A 210 -25.73 23.58 10.78
C LEU A 210 -27.15 24.04 10.45
N PHE A 211 -27.62 24.98 11.21
CA PHE A 211 -28.99 25.51 11.08
C PHE A 211 -29.01 26.96 10.54
N SER A 212 -27.85 27.51 10.16
CA SER A 212 -27.71 28.90 9.76
C SER A 212 -28.25 29.14 8.33
N SER A 213 -28.78 30.36 8.12
CA SER A 213 -29.20 30.87 6.82
C SER A 213 -28.03 31.44 5.98
N ASN A 214 -26.81 31.50 6.53
CA ASN A 214 -25.61 31.96 5.85
C ASN A 214 -25.14 30.93 4.81
N SER A 215 -24.15 31.29 4.00
CA SER A 215 -23.55 30.33 3.09
C SER A 215 -23.08 29.11 3.87
N TYR A 216 -23.18 27.92 3.27
CA TYR A 216 -22.74 26.67 3.93
C TYR A 216 -21.27 26.72 4.31
N PHE A 217 -20.47 27.39 3.50
CA PHE A 217 -19.04 27.53 3.70
C PHE A 217 -18.71 28.37 4.94
N ASP A 218 -19.35 29.53 5.08
CA ASP A 218 -19.15 30.39 6.25
C ASP A 218 -19.56 29.68 7.54
N ALA A 219 -20.68 28.97 7.51
CA ALA A 219 -21.13 28.20 8.66
C ALA A 219 -20.18 27.03 9.03
N LEU A 220 -19.48 26.46 8.04
CA LEU A 220 -18.45 25.45 8.31
C LEU A 220 -17.22 26.08 8.95
N LEU A 221 -16.79 27.27 8.50
CA LEU A 221 -15.69 28.02 9.11
C LEU A 221 -16.01 28.41 10.55
N ASP A 222 -17.20 28.96 10.80
CA ASP A 222 -17.66 29.28 12.15
C ASP A 222 -17.60 28.05 13.07
N ALA A 223 -18.02 26.88 12.58
CA ALA A 223 -17.96 25.64 13.36
C ALA A 223 -16.52 25.19 13.67
N VAL A 224 -15.57 25.43 12.77
CA VAL A 224 -14.14 25.15 12.97
C VAL A 224 -13.57 26.11 14.04
N GLU A 225 -13.82 27.41 13.92
CA GLU A 225 -13.34 28.41 14.86
C GLU A 225 -13.92 28.20 16.25
N ASP A 226 -15.22 27.91 16.36
CA ASP A 226 -15.88 27.57 17.63
C ASP A 226 -15.28 26.33 18.29
N TYR A 227 -14.96 25.30 17.49
CA TYR A 227 -14.31 24.09 17.99
C TYR A 227 -12.90 24.42 18.51
N ALA A 228 -12.10 25.12 17.74
CA ALA A 228 -10.74 25.48 18.13
C ALA A 228 -10.74 26.31 19.43
N LYS A 229 -11.53 27.38 19.47
CA LYS A 229 -11.66 28.24 20.65
C LYS A 229 -12.09 27.48 21.88
N SER A 230 -13.05 26.57 21.76
CA SER A 230 -13.57 25.77 22.88
C SER A 230 -12.56 24.78 23.45
N ASN A 231 -11.53 24.42 22.66
CA ASN A 231 -10.50 23.44 23.04
C ASN A 231 -9.10 24.06 23.19
N GLY A 232 -9.01 25.40 23.22
CA GLY A 232 -7.74 26.10 23.45
C GLY A 232 -6.76 26.05 22.27
N TYR A 233 -7.25 25.86 21.05
CA TYR A 233 -6.47 25.91 19.81
C TYR A 233 -6.64 27.26 19.10
N THR A 234 -5.64 27.61 18.27
CA THR A 234 -5.77 28.58 17.20
C THR A 234 -5.93 27.86 15.86
N VAL A 235 -6.52 28.51 14.87
CA VAL A 235 -6.72 27.95 13.53
C VAL A 235 -5.78 28.62 12.57
N GLU A 236 -5.01 27.82 11.82
CA GLU A 236 -4.26 28.28 10.65
C GLU A 236 -4.84 27.62 9.40
N TYR A 237 -5.36 28.44 8.49
CA TYR A 237 -5.90 27.95 7.23
C TYR A 237 -4.81 27.80 6.19
N THR A 238 -4.84 26.69 5.45
CA THR A 238 -3.89 26.43 4.37
C THR A 238 -4.38 27.07 3.08
N GLY A 239 -3.64 28.02 2.52
CA GLY A 239 -4.01 28.60 1.23
C GLY A 239 -3.27 29.87 0.86
N THR A 240 -3.40 30.27 -0.41
CA THR A 240 -2.89 31.53 -0.96
C THR A 240 -4.07 32.42 -1.33
N GLY A 241 -4.27 33.49 -0.61
CA GLY A 241 -5.30 34.48 -0.88
C GLY A 241 -5.45 35.46 0.27
N ALA A 242 -6.27 36.49 0.12
CA ALA A 242 -6.47 37.54 1.11
C ALA A 242 -6.99 37.04 2.47
N GLN A 243 -7.43 35.80 2.55
CA GLN A 243 -7.95 35.16 3.77
C GLN A 243 -7.26 33.82 4.12
N ASN A 244 -6.24 33.38 3.40
CA ASN A 244 -5.51 32.11 3.62
C ASN A 244 -6.42 30.87 3.78
N ILE A 245 -7.61 30.89 3.18
CA ILE A 245 -8.57 29.80 3.26
C ILE A 245 -8.62 29.09 1.94
N VAL A 246 -8.40 27.78 1.91
CA VAL A 246 -8.63 26.95 0.73
C VAL A 246 -9.98 26.26 0.89
N ALA A 247 -10.93 26.65 0.07
CA ALA A 247 -12.13 25.89 -0.16
C ALA A 247 -11.79 24.66 -1.00
N LEU A 248 -12.19 23.49 -0.55
CA LEU A 248 -12.08 22.22 -1.26
C LEU A 248 -13.48 21.79 -1.71
N CYS A 249 -13.56 21.03 -2.77
CA CYS A 249 -14.80 20.41 -3.21
C CYS A 249 -15.97 21.41 -3.34
N ASP A 250 -15.82 22.42 -4.19
CA ASP A 250 -16.85 23.45 -4.41
C ASP A 250 -17.31 24.16 -3.12
N SER A 251 -16.39 24.44 -2.21
CA SER A 251 -16.64 25.04 -0.88
C SER A 251 -17.39 24.15 0.12
N THR A 252 -17.44 22.85 -0.10
CA THR A 252 -18.05 21.90 0.83
C THR A 252 -17.07 21.32 1.85
N ALA A 253 -15.77 21.60 1.69
CA ALA A 253 -14.72 21.18 2.61
C ALA A 253 -13.64 22.25 2.77
N VAL A 254 -12.96 22.25 3.91
CA VAL A 254 -11.83 23.13 4.20
C VAL A 254 -10.74 22.36 4.95
N GLN A 255 -9.47 22.57 4.56
CA GLN A 255 -8.30 22.09 5.30
C GLN A 255 -7.73 23.20 6.17
N PHE A 256 -7.28 22.85 7.38
CA PHE A 256 -6.71 23.79 8.34
C PHE A 256 -5.80 23.05 9.32
N TYR A 257 -5.01 23.81 10.07
CA TYR A 257 -4.24 23.31 11.20
C TYR A 257 -4.84 23.83 12.50
N LEU A 258 -4.96 22.93 13.47
CA LEU A 258 -5.19 23.30 14.87
C LEU A 258 -3.84 23.43 15.53
N VAL A 259 -3.52 24.63 16.03
CA VAL A 259 -2.25 24.92 16.69
C VAL A 259 -2.50 25.07 18.18
N ASP A 260 -1.79 24.29 19.01
CA ASP A 260 -1.88 24.37 20.45
C ASP A 260 -1.04 25.53 21.03
N ALA A 261 -1.15 25.74 22.34
CA ALA A 261 -0.42 26.80 23.06
C ALA A 261 1.13 26.63 23.02
N TYR A 262 1.63 25.46 22.63
CA TYR A 262 3.04 25.13 22.53
C TYR A 262 3.56 25.24 21.09
N GLY A 263 2.69 25.56 20.14
CA GLY A 263 3.01 25.66 18.73
C GLY A 263 3.02 24.32 18.00
N ASN A 264 2.52 23.23 18.62
CA ASN A 264 2.32 21.99 17.88
C ASN A 264 1.08 22.11 17.01
N ASP A 265 1.21 21.73 15.76
CA ASP A 265 0.14 21.77 14.78
C ASP A 265 -0.41 20.39 14.45
N VAL A 266 -1.70 20.32 14.20
CA VAL A 266 -2.40 19.12 13.77
C VAL A 266 -3.25 19.45 12.55
N LYS A 267 -2.97 18.78 11.45
CA LYS A 267 -3.72 18.94 10.21
C LYS A 267 -5.10 18.32 10.34
N CYS A 268 -6.11 19.12 10.04
CA CYS A 268 -7.51 18.75 10.11
C CYS A 268 -8.25 19.12 8.83
N THR A 269 -9.41 18.50 8.65
CA THR A 269 -10.34 18.82 7.57
C THR A 269 -11.74 18.90 8.15
N ALA A 270 -12.48 19.95 7.76
CA ALA A 270 -13.91 20.03 8.00
C ALA A 270 -14.65 19.86 6.68
N TYR A 271 -15.70 19.08 6.67
CA TYR A 271 -16.49 18.83 5.46
C TYR A 271 -17.95 18.51 5.76
N TYR A 272 -18.80 18.70 4.75
CA TYR A 272 -20.18 18.25 4.82
C TYR A 272 -20.26 16.76 4.44
N LYS A 273 -20.78 15.95 5.35
CA LYS A 273 -21.01 14.52 5.11
C LYS A 273 -22.24 14.28 4.23
N ASN A 274 -23.19 15.19 4.28
CA ASN A 274 -24.42 15.12 3.52
C ASN A 274 -24.96 16.55 3.28
N ASP A 275 -24.94 16.98 2.03
CA ASP A 275 -25.33 18.34 1.64
C ASP A 275 -26.82 18.63 1.94
N SER A 276 -27.69 17.64 1.76
CA SER A 276 -29.12 17.81 2.01
C SER A 276 -29.49 17.92 3.49
N ALA A 277 -28.73 17.25 4.37
CA ALA A 277 -28.97 17.21 5.81
C ALA A 277 -28.15 18.26 6.59
N LYS A 278 -27.27 19.03 5.91
CA LYS A 278 -26.36 20.03 6.53
C LYS A 278 -25.50 19.46 7.67
N GLN A 279 -25.19 18.17 7.61
CA GLN A 279 -24.34 17.51 8.58
C GLN A 279 -22.88 17.73 8.24
N TYR A 280 -22.12 18.23 9.20
CA TYR A 280 -20.68 18.43 9.05
C TYR A 280 -19.87 17.55 10.00
N GLN A 281 -18.63 17.31 9.65
CA GLN A 281 -17.63 16.69 10.50
C GLN A 281 -16.32 17.46 10.43
N ILE A 282 -15.66 17.58 11.59
CA ILE A 282 -14.26 18.01 11.72
C ILE A 282 -13.47 16.75 12.04
N ILE A 283 -12.48 16.44 11.21
CA ILE A 283 -11.71 15.20 11.27
C ILE A 283 -10.22 15.46 11.28
N GLN A 284 -9.49 14.51 11.85
CA GLN A 284 -8.03 14.40 11.77
C GLN A 284 -7.67 13.10 11.04
N GLY A 285 -6.82 13.16 10.03
CA GLY A 285 -6.39 12.00 9.25
C GLY A 285 -7.44 11.51 8.23
N GLY A 286 -7.14 10.41 7.55
CA GLY A 286 -8.05 9.72 6.65
C GLY A 286 -8.42 10.43 5.35
N PHE A 287 -7.87 11.61 5.05
CA PHE A 287 -8.35 12.50 4.00
C PHE A 287 -7.28 12.80 2.95
N MET A 288 -7.55 12.48 1.69
CA MET A 288 -6.73 12.83 0.53
C MET A 288 -7.52 13.77 -0.39
N TYR A 289 -6.91 14.91 -0.70
CA TYR A 289 -7.41 15.86 -1.69
C TYR A 289 -6.34 16.08 -2.76
N LEU A 290 -6.76 15.99 -4.02
CA LEU A 290 -5.91 16.23 -5.18
C LEU A 290 -6.61 17.18 -6.13
N SER A 291 -5.84 18.08 -6.72
CA SER A 291 -6.26 18.92 -7.86
C SER A 291 -5.55 18.43 -9.11
N LEU A 292 -6.24 17.65 -9.94
CA LEU A 292 -5.70 17.08 -11.17
C LEU A 292 -6.31 17.76 -12.40
N ASN A 293 -5.49 18.00 -13.40
CA ASN A 293 -5.99 18.42 -14.69
C ASN A 293 -6.78 17.28 -15.36
N ALA A 294 -7.89 17.60 -16.00
CA ALA A 294 -8.63 16.64 -16.81
C ALA A 294 -7.68 15.96 -17.83
N ASN A 295 -7.84 14.66 -18.00
CA ASN A 295 -7.00 13.79 -18.85
C ASN A 295 -5.56 13.51 -18.33
N LEU A 296 -5.24 13.83 -17.09
CA LEU A 296 -4.00 13.39 -16.47
C LEU A 296 -4.30 12.15 -15.60
N ASP A 297 -4.19 10.99 -16.19
CA ASP A 297 -4.26 9.74 -15.43
C ASP A 297 -3.05 9.62 -14.50
N VAL A 298 -3.30 9.33 -13.24
CA VAL A 298 -2.24 9.13 -12.25
C VAL A 298 -2.39 7.80 -11.53
N THR A 299 -1.27 7.19 -11.26
CA THR A 299 -1.17 6.02 -10.38
C THR A 299 -0.44 6.41 -9.11
N ILE A 300 -1.07 6.17 -7.96
CA ILE A 300 -0.55 6.45 -6.63
C ILE A 300 -0.26 5.11 -5.95
N ASP A 301 1.01 4.76 -5.83
CA ASP A 301 1.46 3.64 -5.02
C ASP A 301 1.66 4.14 -3.58
N THR A 302 0.68 3.89 -2.72
CA THR A 302 0.72 4.42 -1.35
C THR A 302 1.76 3.72 -0.48
N ARG A 303 2.19 2.51 -0.84
CA ARG A 303 3.24 1.77 -0.16
C ARG A 303 4.62 2.33 -0.45
N LYS A 304 4.88 2.64 -1.72
CA LYS A 304 6.15 3.24 -2.18
C LYS A 304 6.17 4.76 -1.98
N MET A 305 5.04 5.37 -1.63
CA MET A 305 4.83 6.83 -1.60
C MET A 305 5.21 7.47 -2.94
N LEU A 306 4.79 6.86 -4.03
CA LEU A 306 5.16 7.22 -5.38
C LEU A 306 3.92 7.55 -6.21
N ILE A 307 4.00 8.63 -7.00
CA ILE A 307 2.94 9.04 -7.91
C ILE A 307 3.52 9.10 -9.32
N THR A 308 2.89 8.37 -10.24
CA THR A 308 3.30 8.31 -11.64
C THR A 308 2.14 8.63 -12.58
N ASP A 309 2.46 9.04 -13.80
CA ASP A 309 1.49 9.19 -14.89
C ASP A 309 1.29 7.87 -15.66
N SER A 310 0.49 7.91 -16.71
CA SER A 310 0.14 6.73 -17.53
C SER A 310 1.33 6.08 -18.27
N ILE A 311 2.49 6.72 -18.28
CA ILE A 311 3.74 6.21 -18.88
C ILE A 311 4.87 6.08 -17.85
N ASP A 312 4.50 5.88 -16.59
CA ASP A 312 5.38 5.64 -15.45
C ASP A 312 6.39 6.76 -15.12
N ARG A 313 6.13 8.01 -15.55
CA ARG A 313 6.93 9.16 -15.14
C ARG A 313 6.44 9.70 -13.80
N MET A 314 7.35 10.09 -12.95
CA MET A 314 7.02 10.73 -11.67
C MET A 314 6.23 12.03 -11.89
N VAL A 315 5.14 12.15 -11.14
CA VAL A 315 4.31 13.36 -11.08
C VAL A 315 4.71 14.15 -9.85
N THR A 316 5.03 15.42 -10.04
CA THR A 316 5.42 16.29 -8.93
C THR A 316 4.19 16.78 -8.15
N TYR A 317 4.37 17.06 -6.86
CA TYR A 317 3.27 17.42 -5.96
C TYR A 317 2.53 18.72 -6.38
N ASP A 318 3.24 19.69 -6.97
CA ASP A 318 2.65 20.91 -7.48
C ASP A 318 1.61 20.66 -8.59
N LYS A 319 1.82 19.64 -9.43
CA LYS A 319 0.84 19.20 -10.45
C LYS A 319 -0.42 18.58 -9.86
N LEU A 320 -0.35 18.17 -8.61
CA LEU A 320 -1.46 17.59 -7.85
C LEU A 320 -2.17 18.63 -6.96
N GLY A 321 -1.74 19.89 -7.03
CA GLY A 321 -2.25 20.95 -6.15
C GLY A 321 -1.77 20.82 -4.70
N ILE A 322 -0.78 19.98 -4.43
CA ILE A 322 -0.20 19.77 -3.10
C ILE A 322 1.03 20.67 -2.96
N LYS A 323 1.00 21.58 -1.99
CA LYS A 323 2.09 22.54 -1.76
C LYS A 323 3.21 21.96 -0.90
N ASP A 324 2.85 21.19 0.12
CA ASP A 324 3.77 20.53 1.04
C ASP A 324 3.58 19.03 1.02
N VAL A 325 4.68 18.28 1.01
CA VAL A 325 4.66 16.78 1.04
C VAL A 325 3.92 16.27 2.28
N ASP A 326 4.03 16.97 3.40
CA ASP A 326 3.35 16.65 4.67
C ASP A 326 1.83 16.80 4.58
N GLN A 327 1.33 17.44 3.52
CA GLN A 327 -0.11 17.57 3.28
C GLN A 327 -0.73 16.33 2.65
N MET A 328 0.06 15.41 2.09
CA MET A 328 -0.45 14.20 1.48
C MET A 328 -0.79 13.16 2.53
N TYR A 329 -2.06 12.78 2.63
CA TYR A 329 -2.45 11.55 3.30
C TYR A 329 -2.31 10.38 2.33
N TRP A 330 -1.40 9.46 2.63
CA TRP A 330 -1.25 8.22 1.88
C TRP A 330 -2.34 7.25 2.31
N LEU A 331 -3.32 7.04 1.43
CA LEU A 331 -4.45 6.17 1.72
C LEU A 331 -3.97 4.80 2.19
N ARG A 332 -4.54 4.34 3.29
CA ARG A 332 -4.27 3.04 3.88
C ARG A 332 -5.57 2.43 4.41
N PHE A 333 -5.59 1.11 4.50
CA PHE A 333 -6.71 0.37 5.03
C PHE A 333 -6.35 -0.25 6.37
N ILE A 334 -7.22 -0.06 7.34
CA ILE A 334 -7.20 -0.82 8.59
C ILE A 334 -7.73 -2.24 8.34
N ASN A 335 -7.48 -3.15 9.25
CA ASN A 335 -8.10 -4.48 9.20
C ASN A 335 -9.63 -4.38 9.29
N GLY A 336 -10.33 -5.19 8.51
CA GLY A 336 -11.78 -5.20 8.42
C GLY A 336 -12.32 -4.22 7.38
N ASN A 337 -13.50 -3.69 7.64
CA ASN A 337 -14.24 -2.85 6.71
C ASN A 337 -13.72 -1.41 6.70
N ASN A 338 -13.37 -0.92 5.53
CA ASN A 338 -12.98 0.45 5.26
C ASN A 338 -14.05 1.13 4.40
N THR A 339 -14.67 2.17 4.92
CA THR A 339 -15.66 2.96 4.19
C THR A 339 -14.98 4.17 3.59
N LEU A 340 -14.85 4.18 2.27
CA LEU A 340 -14.32 5.33 1.53
C LEU A 340 -15.48 6.24 1.14
N LEU A 341 -15.32 7.53 1.41
CA LEU A 341 -16.17 8.59 0.91
C LEU A 341 -15.46 9.27 -0.25
N LEU A 342 -16.10 9.33 -1.41
CA LEU A 342 -15.56 9.83 -2.66
C LEU A 342 -16.36 11.03 -3.13
N TYR A 343 -15.67 12.05 -3.69
CA TYR A 343 -16.27 13.21 -4.33
C TYR A 343 -15.37 13.71 -5.47
N GLY A 344 -15.97 14.19 -6.55
CA GLY A 344 -15.29 14.64 -7.77
C GLY A 344 -15.63 13.74 -8.95
N ASP A 345 -15.44 14.22 -10.18
CA ASP A 345 -15.81 13.48 -11.40
C ASP A 345 -14.59 12.73 -11.97
N TYR A 346 -14.41 11.48 -11.51
CA TYR A 346 -13.28 10.63 -11.88
C TYR A 346 -13.63 9.15 -11.82
N ASP A 347 -12.87 8.35 -12.54
CA ASP A 347 -12.82 6.90 -12.34
C ASP A 347 -11.67 6.55 -11.39
N LEU A 348 -11.96 5.67 -10.44
CA LEU A 348 -11.00 5.19 -9.46
C LEU A 348 -10.91 3.67 -9.53
N THR A 349 -9.69 3.16 -9.66
CA THR A 349 -9.39 1.74 -9.45
C THR A 349 -8.43 1.62 -8.26
N ILE A 350 -8.79 0.76 -7.31
CA ILE A 350 -8.04 0.48 -6.09
C ILE A 350 -7.57 -0.96 -6.16
N LYS A 351 -6.27 -1.20 -5.99
CA LYS A 351 -5.67 -2.52 -5.99
C LYS A 351 -4.82 -2.75 -4.75
N PHE A 352 -4.95 -3.89 -4.13
CA PHE A 352 -4.13 -4.30 -2.98
C PHE A 352 -4.12 -5.80 -2.79
N SER A 353 -3.14 -6.30 -2.04
CA SER A 353 -3.06 -7.69 -1.60
C SER A 353 -3.08 -7.74 -0.08
N GLU A 354 -3.75 -8.72 0.47
CA GLU A 354 -3.87 -8.90 1.92
C GLU A 354 -2.70 -9.71 2.45
N SER A 355 -2.16 -9.30 3.59
CA SER A 355 -1.10 -10.04 4.24
C SER A 355 -1.66 -11.31 4.90
N ARG A 356 -0.91 -12.40 4.77
CA ARG A 356 -1.20 -13.69 5.39
C ARG A 356 0.00 -14.15 6.22
N LYS A 357 -0.27 -14.67 7.41
CA LYS A 357 0.74 -15.37 8.20
C LYS A 357 1.07 -16.67 7.50
N VAL A 358 2.33 -16.83 7.13
CA VAL A 358 2.78 -18.04 6.47
C VAL A 358 3.08 -19.05 7.57
N GLY A 359 2.30 -20.12 7.63
CA GLY A 359 2.45 -21.23 8.54
C GLY A 359 2.11 -22.53 7.82
N GLU A 360 2.59 -23.69 8.33
CA GLU A 360 2.23 -25.01 7.79
C GLU A 360 0.75 -25.33 8.02
#